data_ef43965ea2126c89568c68c2745d345f
#
_entry.id   ef43965ea2126c89568c68c2745d345f
#
_cell.length_a   1.000
_cell.length_b   1.000
_cell.length_c   1.000
_cell.angle_alpha   90.00
_cell.angle_beta   90.00
_cell.angle_gamma   90.00
#
_symmetry.space_group_name_H-M   'P 1'
#
loop_
_entity.id
_entity.type
_entity.pdbx_description
1 polymer ?
#
loop_
_entity_poly.entity_id
_entity_poly.type
_entity_poly.pdbx_seq_one_letter_code
_entity_poly.pdbx_strand_id
1 'polypeptide(L)'
;MALAWAKRREELLNDCIVSPDIFTPMIDRLAAFVLPYQQALETEAAQRNLHLYLQGLLSHLPGKNAEDIATFVDIERQVLQAFIGTAPWDHRPLIEVLVPQVVHRLGQPDGILAVDPSSFPKRGTHSVGVKRQWCGHRGKVDNGQVGVFMGSVADDEHALLDFRLYLPEEWIRDEPRRQACHVPPEIRYHTRQEQCLAMLDQWGEQVPHGWVTGDDELGRHTALRQALRERGERYVLGVPCNTTIRDLEALPPAYQGRGRRPKAPWQSVTAWRKLLDPNAWRTFTVRDGEKGPVAIEMVTRRVQTRMERKRTGPAEWLVITRRPLTDEGTLEPRASRDATDHDAHYR
;
A
#
# COMPACT_ATOMS: atom_id res chain seq x y z
N MET A 1 36.86 -1.86 -25.83
CA MET A 1 35.68 -1.60 -25.01
C MET A 1 35.92 -0.56 -23.90
N ALA A 2 36.98 -0.65 -23.09
CA ALA A 2 37.24 0.30 -22.00
C ALA A 2 37.41 1.77 -22.44
N LEU A 3 38.15 2.01 -23.55
CA LEU A 3 38.37 3.36 -24.11
C LEU A 3 37.09 4.02 -24.63
N ALA A 4 36.16 3.26 -25.23
CA ALA A 4 34.87 3.78 -25.70
C ALA A 4 33.96 4.16 -24.53
N TRP A 5 34.03 3.41 -23.43
CA TRP A 5 33.27 3.70 -22.23
C TRP A 5 33.80 4.93 -21.48
N ALA A 6 35.10 5.09 -21.40
CA ALA A 6 35.76 6.27 -20.82
C ALA A 6 35.40 7.55 -21.58
N LYS A 7 35.44 7.51 -22.93
CA LYS A 7 35.04 8.62 -23.78
C LYS A 7 33.55 8.97 -23.60
N ARG A 8 32.67 7.96 -23.59
CA ARG A 8 31.22 8.18 -23.38
C ARG A 8 30.90 8.76 -22.01
N ARG A 9 31.62 8.31 -20.96
CA ARG A 9 31.51 8.88 -19.61
C ARG A 9 31.93 10.35 -19.57
N GLU A 10 33.04 10.71 -20.26
CA GLU A 10 33.52 12.07 -20.33
C GLU A 10 32.55 12.99 -21.09
N GLU A 11 31.97 12.53 -22.21
CA GLU A 11 30.90 13.20 -22.93
C GLU A 11 29.68 13.45 -22.01
N LEU A 12 29.20 12.42 -21.30
CA LEU A 12 28.06 12.55 -20.37
C LEU A 12 28.36 13.49 -19.21
N LEU A 13 29.58 13.50 -18.67
CA LEU A 13 29.98 14.42 -17.62
C LEU A 13 30.05 15.87 -18.12
N ASN A 14 30.48 16.09 -19.35
CA ASN A 14 30.51 17.41 -20.00
C ASN A 14 29.09 17.91 -20.30
N ASP A 15 28.18 17.02 -20.73
CA ASP A 15 26.76 17.35 -20.93
C ASP A 15 26.02 17.64 -19.60
N CYS A 16 26.58 17.19 -18.48
CA CYS A 16 26.05 17.43 -17.13
C CYS A 16 26.66 18.67 -16.43
N ILE A 17 27.43 19.51 -17.12
CA ILE A 17 27.88 20.78 -16.55
C ILE A 17 26.69 21.73 -16.49
N VAL A 18 26.11 21.81 -15.31
CA VAL A 18 24.94 22.64 -15.01
C VAL A 18 25.44 23.94 -14.40
N SER A 19 25.02 25.09 -14.97
CA SER A 19 25.33 26.40 -14.35
C SER A 19 24.79 26.45 -12.91
N PRO A 20 25.57 26.98 -11.94
CA PRO A 20 25.10 27.22 -10.57
C PRO A 20 23.77 27.99 -10.50
N ASP A 21 23.49 28.84 -11.45
CA ASP A 21 22.26 29.64 -11.53
C ASP A 21 20.99 28.76 -11.69
N ILE A 22 21.13 27.53 -12.20
CA ILE A 22 20.00 26.58 -12.28
C ILE A 22 19.56 26.11 -10.89
N PHE A 23 20.46 26.12 -9.91
CA PHE A 23 20.13 25.66 -8.55
C PHE A 23 19.33 26.71 -7.75
N THR A 24 19.49 28.01 -8.03
CA THR A 24 18.72 29.07 -7.38
C THR A 24 17.20 28.87 -7.54
N PRO A 25 16.65 28.63 -8.76
CA PRO A 25 15.23 28.32 -8.92
C PRO A 25 14.79 26.99 -8.25
N MET A 26 15.71 26.05 -8.02
CA MET A 26 15.41 24.82 -7.27
C MET A 26 15.23 25.10 -5.78
N ILE A 27 16.08 25.94 -5.20
CA ILE A 27 15.97 26.37 -3.80
C ILE A 27 14.67 27.15 -3.59
N ASP A 28 14.35 28.08 -4.47
CA ASP A 28 13.11 28.87 -4.42
C ASP A 28 11.87 27.98 -4.56
N ARG A 29 11.91 27.00 -5.45
CA ARG A 29 10.82 26.01 -5.59
C ARG A 29 10.66 25.14 -4.35
N LEU A 30 11.76 24.70 -3.73
CA LEU A 30 11.69 23.97 -2.47
C LEU A 30 11.10 24.84 -1.37
N ALA A 31 11.54 26.07 -1.23
CA ALA A 31 11.00 27.01 -0.25
C ALA A 31 9.50 27.25 -0.45
N ALA A 32 9.08 27.50 -1.70
CA ALA A 32 7.67 27.65 -2.04
C ALA A 32 6.83 26.38 -1.77
N PHE A 33 7.38 25.21 -2.07
CA PHE A 33 6.73 23.92 -1.79
C PHE A 33 6.58 23.67 -0.28
N VAL A 34 7.59 23.99 0.52
CA VAL A 34 7.60 23.72 1.97
C VAL A 34 6.75 24.73 2.74
N LEU A 35 6.59 25.96 2.23
CA LEU A 35 5.91 27.06 2.93
C LEU A 35 4.51 26.69 3.48
N PRO A 36 3.58 26.08 2.71
CA PRO A 36 2.27 25.68 3.25
C PRO A 36 2.36 24.69 4.41
N TYR A 37 3.33 23.78 4.36
CA TYR A 37 3.57 22.81 5.44
C TYR A 37 4.17 23.48 6.69
N GLN A 38 5.06 24.46 6.51
CA GLN A 38 5.56 25.25 7.64
C GLN A 38 4.43 26.00 8.32
N GLN A 39 3.56 26.65 7.54
CA GLN A 39 2.41 27.40 8.06
C GLN A 39 1.39 26.51 8.79
N ALA A 40 1.35 25.21 8.48
CA ALA A 40 0.52 24.23 9.16
C ALA A 40 1.07 23.77 10.52
N LEU A 41 2.32 24.13 10.85
CA LEU A 41 2.95 23.83 12.15
C LEU A 41 2.84 25.04 13.08
N GLU A 42 2.51 24.80 14.35
CA GLU A 42 2.18 25.85 15.33
C GLU A 42 3.39 26.66 15.82
N THR A 43 4.60 26.09 15.79
CA THR A 43 5.78 26.73 16.38
C THR A 43 6.85 27.07 15.34
N GLU A 44 7.49 28.22 15.48
CA GLU A 44 8.61 28.63 14.63
C GLU A 44 9.75 27.61 14.61
N ALA A 45 10.00 26.96 15.76
CA ALA A 45 11.02 25.92 15.85
C ALA A 45 10.67 24.72 14.97
N ALA A 46 9.40 24.25 14.99
CA ALA A 46 8.95 23.16 14.15
C ALA A 46 8.98 23.54 12.66
N GLN A 47 8.56 24.77 12.32
CA GLN A 47 8.60 25.32 10.95
C GLN A 47 10.01 25.32 10.38
N ARG A 48 10.97 25.86 11.16
CA ARG A 48 12.38 25.88 10.77
C ARG A 48 12.95 24.47 10.62
N ASN A 49 12.71 23.61 11.60
CA ASN A 49 13.26 22.26 11.60
C ASN A 49 12.68 21.38 10.49
N LEU A 50 11.41 21.57 10.12
CA LEU A 50 10.80 20.94 8.94
C LEU A 50 11.58 21.27 7.67
N HIS A 51 11.88 22.56 7.44
CA HIS A 51 12.62 22.99 6.26
C HIS A 51 14.01 22.36 6.20
N LEU A 52 14.77 22.46 7.31
CA LEU A 52 16.12 21.88 7.42
C LEU A 52 16.10 20.35 7.24
N TYR A 53 15.12 19.67 7.80
CA TYR A 53 14.97 18.23 7.65
C TYR A 53 14.70 17.83 6.21
N LEU A 54 13.81 18.54 5.50
CA LEU A 54 13.53 18.31 4.08
C LEU A 54 14.74 18.60 3.19
N GLN A 55 15.52 19.65 3.46
CA GLN A 55 16.79 19.89 2.76
C GLN A 55 17.74 18.68 2.89
N GLY A 56 17.87 18.14 4.10
CA GLY A 56 18.69 16.96 4.34
C GLY A 56 18.15 15.71 3.63
N LEU A 57 16.84 15.48 3.63
CA LEU A 57 16.22 14.37 2.92
C LEU A 57 16.43 14.44 1.40
N LEU A 58 16.41 15.64 0.82
CA LEU A 58 16.61 15.87 -0.62
C LEU A 58 18.08 16.00 -1.02
N SER A 59 19.00 16.07 -0.06
CA SER A 59 20.44 16.14 -0.32
C SER A 59 21.00 14.81 -0.86
N HIS A 60 22.26 14.83 -1.29
CA HIS A 60 23.00 13.66 -1.74
C HIS A 60 23.60 12.80 -0.62
N LEU A 61 23.29 13.08 0.65
CA LEU A 61 23.76 12.31 1.79
C LEU A 61 23.44 10.82 1.63
N PRO A 62 24.40 9.91 1.83
CA PRO A 62 24.16 8.48 1.78
C PRO A 62 23.28 7.98 2.92
N GLY A 63 23.39 8.60 4.10
CA GLY A 63 22.55 8.34 5.28
C GLY A 63 21.52 9.45 5.48
N LYS A 64 20.25 9.11 5.57
CA LYS A 64 19.13 10.05 5.83
C LYS A 64 18.68 9.98 7.29
N ASN A 65 19.63 9.91 8.22
CA ASN A 65 19.36 9.93 9.66
C ASN A 65 19.52 11.35 10.23
N ALA A 66 19.02 11.57 11.45
CA ALA A 66 19.03 12.88 12.07
C ALA A 66 20.45 13.43 12.32
N GLU A 67 21.45 12.58 12.51
CA GLU A 67 22.83 12.96 12.74
C GLU A 67 23.49 13.48 11.47
N ASP A 68 23.42 12.71 10.38
CA ASP A 68 23.99 13.09 9.11
C ASP A 68 23.32 14.36 8.55
N ILE A 69 21.99 14.45 8.68
CA ILE A 69 21.23 15.63 8.25
C ILE A 69 21.62 16.86 9.09
N ALA A 70 21.68 16.73 10.42
CA ALA A 70 22.04 17.84 11.29
C ALA A 70 23.45 18.39 10.96
N THR A 71 24.42 17.49 10.74
CA THR A 71 25.75 17.85 10.31
C THR A 71 25.74 18.58 8.95
N PHE A 72 24.94 18.12 8.00
CA PHE A 72 24.83 18.73 6.67
C PHE A 72 24.22 20.14 6.71
N VAL A 73 23.22 20.38 7.57
CA VAL A 73 22.55 21.69 7.70
C VAL A 73 23.14 22.56 8.83
N ASP A 74 24.27 22.14 9.41
CA ASP A 74 25.02 22.84 10.44
C ASP A 74 24.21 23.23 11.69
N ILE A 75 23.53 22.21 12.28
CA ILE A 75 22.81 22.37 13.55
C ILE A 75 23.12 21.21 14.51
N GLU A 76 22.79 21.42 15.78
CA GLU A 76 22.92 20.39 16.80
C GLU A 76 22.01 19.16 16.49
N ARG A 77 22.58 17.95 16.54
CA ARG A 77 21.87 16.68 16.30
C ARG A 77 20.59 16.56 17.13
N GLN A 78 20.65 16.96 18.41
CA GLN A 78 19.54 16.87 19.35
C GLN A 78 18.30 17.64 18.87
N VAL A 79 18.50 18.74 18.15
CA VAL A 79 17.38 19.54 17.60
C VAL A 79 16.54 18.74 16.62
N LEU A 80 17.17 18.05 15.64
CA LEU A 80 16.44 17.22 14.69
C LEU A 80 15.92 15.93 15.33
N GLN A 81 16.68 15.33 16.23
CA GLN A 81 16.20 14.14 16.97
C GLN A 81 14.95 14.46 17.80
N ALA A 82 14.93 15.60 18.48
CA ALA A 82 13.75 16.06 19.20
C ALA A 82 12.59 16.34 18.23
N PHE A 83 12.84 17.02 17.14
CA PHE A 83 11.81 17.35 16.13
C PHE A 83 11.11 16.12 15.59
N ILE A 84 11.84 15.07 15.17
CA ILE A 84 11.25 13.86 14.60
C ILE A 84 10.78 12.83 15.62
N GLY A 85 11.23 12.93 16.89
CA GLY A 85 11.00 11.89 17.89
C GLY A 85 10.15 12.28 19.09
N THR A 86 10.30 13.50 19.62
CA THR A 86 9.70 13.90 20.91
C THR A 86 8.99 15.23 20.92
N ALA A 87 9.21 16.09 19.92
CA ALA A 87 8.56 17.38 19.86
C ALA A 87 7.04 17.24 19.68
N PRO A 88 6.24 18.01 20.44
CA PRO A 88 4.78 17.89 20.45
C PRO A 88 4.14 18.64 19.28
N TRP A 89 4.34 18.17 18.06
CA TRP A 89 3.66 18.70 16.87
C TRP A 89 2.75 17.65 16.24
N ASP A 90 1.62 18.09 15.70
CA ASP A 90 0.66 17.22 15.02
C ASP A 90 0.99 17.12 13.52
N HIS A 91 0.98 15.91 12.99
CA HIS A 91 1.19 15.64 11.57
C HIS A 91 -0.09 15.79 10.74
N ARG A 92 -1.27 15.81 11.35
CA ARG A 92 -2.56 15.89 10.65
C ARG A 92 -2.70 17.13 9.76
N PRO A 93 -2.36 18.33 10.23
CA PRO A 93 -2.38 19.51 9.37
C PRO A 93 -1.47 19.42 8.14
N LEU A 94 -0.36 18.65 8.23
CA LEU A 94 0.52 18.42 7.07
C LEU A 94 -0.16 17.53 6.02
N ILE A 95 -0.94 16.54 6.43
CA ILE A 95 -1.73 15.69 5.52
C ILE A 95 -2.84 16.53 4.84
N GLU A 96 -3.48 17.44 5.57
CA GLU A 96 -4.49 18.35 5.02
C GLU A 96 -3.91 19.29 3.95
N VAL A 97 -2.62 19.65 4.04
CA VAL A 97 -1.89 20.37 2.99
C VAL A 97 -1.51 19.45 1.83
N LEU A 98 -1.10 18.21 2.13
CA LEU A 98 -0.63 17.25 1.13
C LEU A 98 -1.74 16.80 0.18
N VAL A 99 -2.90 16.43 0.72
CA VAL A 99 -3.99 15.81 -0.07
C VAL A 99 -4.43 16.68 -1.24
N PRO A 100 -4.73 17.99 -1.09
CA PRO A 100 -5.08 18.86 -2.22
C PRO A 100 -3.97 18.96 -3.28
N GLN A 101 -2.70 18.90 -2.88
CA GLN A 101 -1.58 18.93 -3.83
C GLN A 101 -1.50 17.64 -4.63
N VAL A 102 -1.73 16.48 -3.98
CA VAL A 102 -1.81 15.19 -4.67
C VAL A 102 -3.01 15.17 -5.62
N VAL A 103 -4.18 15.61 -5.18
CA VAL A 103 -5.39 15.71 -6.01
C VAL A 103 -5.16 16.57 -7.25
N HIS A 104 -4.51 17.71 -7.09
CA HIS A 104 -4.20 18.60 -8.22
C HIS A 104 -3.29 17.95 -9.27
N ARG A 105 -2.39 17.05 -8.86
CA ARG A 105 -1.41 16.42 -9.75
C ARG A 105 -1.84 15.05 -10.25
N LEU A 106 -2.45 14.24 -9.40
CA LEU A 106 -2.74 12.82 -9.63
C LEU A 106 -4.23 12.48 -9.56
N GLY A 107 -5.11 13.45 -9.25
CA GLY A 107 -6.54 13.19 -9.14
C GLY A 107 -7.14 12.89 -10.51
N GLN A 108 -7.51 11.63 -10.75
CA GLN A 108 -8.14 11.17 -12.00
C GLN A 108 -9.38 10.31 -11.69
N PRO A 109 -10.48 10.45 -12.46
CA PRO A 109 -11.71 9.69 -12.23
C PRO A 109 -11.56 8.17 -12.32
N ASP A 110 -10.53 7.68 -12.99
CA ASP A 110 -10.15 6.26 -13.13
C ASP A 110 -8.93 5.88 -12.29
N GLY A 111 -8.40 6.81 -11.49
CA GLY A 111 -7.31 6.57 -10.54
C GLY A 111 -7.65 5.49 -9.51
N ILE A 112 -6.65 5.08 -8.74
CA ILE A 112 -6.76 3.99 -7.78
C ILE A 112 -6.39 4.50 -6.38
N LEU A 113 -7.24 4.27 -5.40
CA LEU A 113 -6.86 4.35 -3.98
C LEU A 113 -6.34 2.98 -3.53
N ALA A 114 -5.05 2.91 -3.26
CA ALA A 114 -4.40 1.70 -2.78
C ALA A 114 -4.24 1.75 -1.25
N VAL A 115 -4.70 0.71 -0.56
CA VAL A 115 -4.55 0.58 0.89
C VAL A 115 -3.73 -0.65 1.22
N ASP A 116 -2.68 -0.47 2.03
CA ASP A 116 -1.78 -1.54 2.42
C ASP A 116 -1.35 -1.42 3.89
N PRO A 117 -1.56 -2.48 4.71
CA PRO A 117 -1.00 -2.57 6.05
C PRO A 117 0.47 -2.99 5.99
N SER A 118 1.39 -2.09 6.28
CA SER A 118 2.82 -2.36 6.28
C SER A 118 3.42 -2.46 7.67
N SER A 119 4.35 -3.40 7.87
CA SER A 119 4.95 -3.70 9.16
C SER A 119 6.37 -3.15 9.30
N PHE A 120 6.66 -2.57 10.46
CA PHE A 120 7.95 -2.01 10.84
C PHE A 120 8.57 -2.82 11.98
N PRO A 121 9.63 -3.60 11.75
CA PRO A 121 10.31 -4.31 12.82
C PRO A 121 10.83 -3.35 13.91
N LYS A 122 10.58 -3.69 15.16
CA LYS A 122 11.02 -2.91 16.31
C LYS A 122 11.74 -3.78 17.34
N ARG A 123 12.67 -3.18 18.04
CA ARG A 123 13.28 -3.79 19.23
C ARG A 123 12.58 -3.27 20.48
N GLY A 124 12.48 -4.11 21.52
CA GLY A 124 11.85 -3.74 22.79
C GLY A 124 10.32 -3.73 22.75
N THR A 125 9.72 -3.22 23.81
CA THR A 125 8.28 -3.33 24.11
C THR A 125 7.57 -1.99 24.29
N HIS A 126 8.28 -0.87 24.26
CA HIS A 126 7.76 0.46 24.62
C HIS A 126 7.26 1.27 23.41
N SER A 127 7.68 0.94 22.17
CA SER A 127 7.12 1.65 21.01
C SER A 127 5.63 1.41 20.91
N VAL A 128 4.83 2.48 20.80
CA VAL A 128 3.36 2.42 20.76
C VAL A 128 2.88 1.49 19.64
N GLY A 129 2.00 0.54 19.96
CA GLY A 129 1.48 -0.45 18.99
C GLY A 129 2.40 -1.64 18.73
N VAL A 130 3.58 -1.72 19.36
CA VAL A 130 4.49 -2.84 19.18
C VAL A 130 3.92 -4.15 19.72
N LYS A 131 4.00 -5.20 18.91
CA LYS A 131 3.53 -6.55 19.22
C LYS A 131 4.25 -7.58 18.36
N ARG A 132 4.30 -8.84 18.83
CA ARG A 132 4.65 -9.98 17.96
C ARG A 132 3.48 -10.24 17.00
N GLN A 133 3.69 -9.94 15.73
CA GLN A 133 2.70 -10.06 14.66
C GLN A 133 3.38 -10.44 13.35
N TRP A 134 2.59 -10.84 12.35
CA TRP A 134 3.14 -11.12 11.03
C TRP A 134 3.82 -9.89 10.45
N CYS A 135 5.05 -10.06 10.04
CA CYS A 135 5.86 -9.03 9.42
C CYS A 135 6.13 -9.44 7.96
N GLY A 136 5.31 -8.93 7.05
CA GLY A 136 5.38 -9.29 5.62
C GLY A 136 6.76 -9.07 5.01
N HIS A 137 7.40 -7.95 5.34
CA HIS A 137 8.78 -7.65 4.91
C HIS A 137 9.80 -8.72 5.32
N ARG A 138 9.58 -9.42 6.45
CA ARG A 138 10.48 -10.49 6.94
C ARG A 138 9.94 -11.90 6.67
N GLY A 139 8.74 -12.05 6.15
CA GLY A 139 8.11 -13.33 5.91
C GLY A 139 7.90 -14.20 7.16
N LYS A 140 7.82 -13.59 8.36
CA LYS A 140 7.69 -14.30 9.65
C LYS A 140 6.98 -13.47 10.71
N VAL A 141 6.54 -14.13 11.78
CA VAL A 141 6.08 -13.43 13.00
C VAL A 141 7.29 -12.82 13.71
N ASP A 142 7.31 -11.51 13.83
CA ASP A 142 8.37 -10.74 14.48
C ASP A 142 7.78 -9.62 15.35
N ASN A 143 8.61 -9.00 16.18
CA ASN A 143 8.21 -7.86 16.99
C ASN A 143 8.21 -6.61 16.13
N GLY A 144 7.08 -5.92 16.06
CA GLY A 144 6.95 -4.73 15.20
C GLY A 144 5.66 -3.95 15.39
N GLN A 145 5.63 -2.79 14.78
CA GLN A 145 4.44 -1.95 14.62
C GLN A 145 3.84 -2.20 13.23
N VAL A 146 2.56 -1.89 13.05
CA VAL A 146 1.91 -1.87 11.75
C VAL A 146 1.28 -0.51 11.51
N GLY A 147 1.56 0.06 10.37
CA GLY A 147 0.84 1.21 9.83
C GLY A 147 -0.08 0.77 8.70
N VAL A 148 -1.27 1.30 8.64
CA VAL A 148 -2.17 1.19 7.48
C VAL A 148 -2.00 2.45 6.66
N PHE A 149 -1.60 2.29 5.41
CA PHE A 149 -1.29 3.38 4.49
C PHE A 149 -2.32 3.45 3.38
N MET A 150 -2.66 4.66 2.97
CA MET A 150 -3.48 4.93 1.79
C MET A 150 -2.68 5.78 0.81
N GLY A 151 -2.59 5.35 -0.43
CA GLY A 151 -1.96 6.07 -1.52
C GLY A 151 -2.90 6.27 -2.70
N SER A 152 -2.62 7.29 -3.50
CA SER A 152 -3.24 7.53 -4.80
C SER A 152 -2.29 7.07 -5.90
N VAL A 153 -2.83 6.37 -6.89
CA VAL A 153 -2.10 5.90 -8.06
C VAL A 153 -2.87 6.33 -9.30
N ALA A 154 -2.20 6.98 -10.22
CA ALA A 154 -2.75 7.40 -11.50
C ALA A 154 -1.66 7.27 -12.57
N ASP A 155 -1.96 6.58 -13.66
CA ASP A 155 -0.99 6.22 -14.69
C ASP A 155 0.27 5.55 -14.09
N ASP A 156 1.46 6.11 -14.33
CA ASP A 156 2.74 5.62 -13.79
C ASP A 156 3.17 6.33 -12.50
N GLU A 157 2.35 7.24 -11.98
CA GLU A 157 2.66 8.06 -10.81
C GLU A 157 1.88 7.59 -9.57
N HIS A 158 2.46 7.81 -8.41
CA HIS A 158 1.80 7.50 -7.14
C HIS A 158 2.25 8.44 -6.02
N ALA A 159 1.38 8.64 -5.04
CA ALA A 159 1.69 9.40 -3.84
C ALA A 159 0.99 8.83 -2.62
N LEU A 160 1.64 8.94 -1.45
CA LEU A 160 1.02 8.68 -0.17
C LEU A 160 0.01 9.78 0.14
N LEU A 161 -1.18 9.41 0.60
CA LEU A 161 -2.23 10.34 1.03
C LEU A 161 -2.33 10.43 2.55
N ASP A 162 -2.47 9.28 3.22
CA ASP A 162 -2.66 9.22 4.67
C ASP A 162 -2.11 7.91 5.23
N PHE A 163 -1.93 7.88 6.55
CA PHE A 163 -1.54 6.68 7.27
C PHE A 163 -2.14 6.66 8.68
N ARG A 164 -2.32 5.45 9.22
CA ARG A 164 -2.84 5.21 10.58
C ARG A 164 -1.95 4.20 11.27
N LEU A 165 -1.54 4.49 12.50
CA LEU A 165 -0.87 3.50 13.34
C LEU A 165 -1.92 2.51 13.86
N TYR A 166 -1.71 1.22 13.58
CA TYR A 166 -2.55 0.18 14.14
C TYR A 166 -2.17 -0.09 15.60
N LEU A 167 -3.12 0.11 16.52
CA LEU A 167 -2.99 -0.26 17.91
C LEU A 167 -3.67 -1.61 18.15
N PRO A 168 -2.92 -2.69 18.47
CA PRO A 168 -3.52 -3.97 18.85
C PRO A 168 -4.44 -3.83 20.06
N GLU A 169 -5.48 -4.65 20.14
CA GLU A 169 -6.50 -4.59 21.21
C GLU A 169 -5.89 -4.70 22.62
N GLU A 170 -4.81 -5.47 22.77
CA GLU A 170 -4.08 -5.59 24.03
C GLU A 170 -3.45 -4.26 24.50
N TRP A 171 -3.03 -3.39 23.57
CA TRP A 171 -2.56 -2.05 23.88
C TRP A 171 -3.69 -1.16 24.41
N ILE A 172 -4.88 -1.31 23.85
CA ILE A 172 -6.06 -0.52 24.27
C ILE A 172 -6.50 -0.91 25.68
N ARG A 173 -6.36 -2.18 26.05
CA ARG A 173 -6.74 -2.71 27.36
C ARG A 173 -5.71 -2.46 28.45
N ASP A 174 -4.45 -2.21 28.10
CA ASP A 174 -3.33 -2.00 29.03
C ASP A 174 -3.19 -0.51 29.38
N GLU A 175 -4.05 -0.03 30.27
CA GLU A 175 -4.08 1.37 30.67
C GLU A 175 -2.75 1.86 31.27
N PRO A 176 -2.04 1.13 32.15
CA PRO A 176 -0.74 1.56 32.65
C PRO A 176 0.30 1.74 31.54
N ARG A 177 0.30 0.84 30.55
CA ARG A 177 1.22 0.92 29.42
C ARG A 177 0.89 2.11 28.49
N ARG A 178 -0.40 2.38 28.27
CA ARG A 178 -0.84 3.55 27.51
C ARG A 178 -0.37 4.84 28.15
N GLN A 179 -0.56 4.99 29.45
CA GLN A 179 -0.13 6.17 30.19
C GLN A 179 1.40 6.32 30.14
N ALA A 180 2.16 5.24 30.38
CA ALA A 180 3.62 5.25 30.32
C ALA A 180 4.16 5.61 28.91
N CYS A 181 3.40 5.32 27.86
CA CYS A 181 3.77 5.62 26.47
C CYS A 181 3.03 6.85 25.89
N HIS A 182 2.37 7.63 26.74
CA HIS A 182 1.63 8.86 26.37
C HIS A 182 0.59 8.67 25.26
N VAL A 183 -0.07 7.49 25.23
CA VAL A 183 -1.16 7.25 24.28
C VAL A 183 -2.39 8.06 24.71
N PRO A 184 -2.93 8.94 23.87
CA PRO A 184 -4.07 9.75 24.24
C PRO A 184 -5.29 8.93 24.68
N PRO A 185 -6.05 9.36 25.71
CA PRO A 185 -7.14 8.57 26.28
C PRO A 185 -8.33 8.38 25.31
N GLU A 186 -8.49 9.24 24.33
CA GLU A 186 -9.53 9.17 23.30
C GLU A 186 -9.28 8.09 22.26
N ILE A 187 -8.04 7.60 22.11
CA ILE A 187 -7.70 6.56 21.14
C ILE A 187 -8.43 5.26 21.48
N ARG A 188 -9.18 4.73 20.52
CA ARG A 188 -9.97 3.50 20.61
C ARG A 188 -9.38 2.42 19.72
N TYR A 189 -9.79 1.18 19.97
CA TYR A 189 -9.48 0.06 19.11
C TYR A 189 -10.20 0.21 17.77
N HIS A 190 -9.43 0.12 16.71
CA HIS A 190 -9.92 -0.01 15.35
C HIS A 190 -9.15 -1.12 14.65
N THR A 191 -9.86 -1.97 13.97
CA THR A 191 -9.28 -2.95 13.07
C THR A 191 -8.60 -2.24 11.89
N ARG A 192 -7.70 -2.90 11.20
CA ARG A 192 -7.06 -2.33 10.00
C ARG A 192 -8.08 -2.00 8.90
N GLN A 193 -9.16 -2.80 8.81
CA GLN A 193 -10.27 -2.57 7.91
C GLN A 193 -11.07 -1.31 8.26
N GLU A 194 -11.33 -1.09 9.54
CA GLU A 194 -11.98 0.15 10.00
C GLU A 194 -11.09 1.37 9.78
N GLN A 195 -9.77 1.24 9.94
CA GLN A 195 -8.82 2.31 9.61
C GLN A 195 -8.82 2.62 8.10
N CYS A 196 -8.88 1.58 7.23
CA CYS A 196 -9.03 1.75 5.79
C CYS A 196 -10.31 2.53 5.47
N LEU A 197 -11.45 2.12 6.02
CA LEU A 197 -12.73 2.81 5.80
C LEU A 197 -12.72 4.24 6.33
N ALA A 198 -12.11 4.48 7.49
CA ALA A 198 -12.02 5.82 8.06
C ALA A 198 -11.16 6.77 7.20
N MET A 199 -10.08 6.29 6.58
CA MET A 199 -9.31 7.07 5.61
C MET A 199 -10.11 7.33 4.34
N LEU A 200 -10.85 6.33 3.84
CA LEU A 200 -11.72 6.49 2.68
C LEU A 200 -12.85 7.47 2.95
N ASP A 201 -13.50 7.39 4.12
CA ASP A 201 -14.56 8.33 4.52
C ASP A 201 -14.04 9.77 4.67
N GLN A 202 -12.77 9.94 5.05
CA GLN A 202 -12.14 11.26 5.18
C GLN A 202 -11.74 11.87 3.84
N TRP A 203 -11.19 11.07 2.92
CA TRP A 203 -10.53 11.58 1.72
C TRP A 203 -11.19 11.18 0.40
N GLY A 204 -12.02 10.12 0.40
CA GLY A 204 -12.56 9.54 -0.84
C GLY A 204 -13.36 10.53 -1.69
N GLU A 205 -14.14 11.42 -1.07
CA GLU A 205 -14.87 12.45 -1.83
C GLU A 205 -13.97 13.53 -2.41
N GLN A 206 -12.80 13.77 -1.80
CA GLN A 206 -11.87 14.81 -2.23
C GLN A 206 -10.90 14.32 -3.28
N VAL A 207 -10.58 13.01 -3.28
CA VAL A 207 -9.61 12.39 -4.18
C VAL A 207 -10.36 11.68 -5.31
N PRO A 208 -10.39 12.24 -6.54
CA PRO A 208 -10.99 11.57 -7.67
C PRO A 208 -10.33 10.20 -7.90
N HIS A 209 -11.14 9.16 -7.93
CA HIS A 209 -10.68 7.78 -8.15
C HIS A 209 -11.79 6.92 -8.74
N GLY A 210 -11.39 5.85 -9.40
CA GLY A 210 -12.32 4.89 -9.97
C GLY A 210 -12.33 3.57 -9.23
N TRP A 211 -11.28 3.27 -8.45
CA TRP A 211 -11.10 1.98 -7.83
C TRP A 211 -10.43 2.08 -6.46
N VAL A 212 -10.82 1.17 -5.57
CA VAL A 212 -10.12 0.91 -4.30
C VAL A 212 -9.44 -0.45 -4.40
N THR A 213 -8.15 -0.54 -4.04
CA THR A 213 -7.40 -1.80 -4.04
C THR A 213 -6.71 -2.05 -2.70
N GLY A 214 -6.44 -3.32 -2.43
CA GLY A 214 -5.70 -3.77 -1.25
C GLY A 214 -5.38 -5.26 -1.34
N ASP A 215 -4.53 -5.72 -0.46
CA ASP A 215 -4.03 -7.07 -0.40
C ASP A 215 -5.06 -8.11 0.14
N ASP A 216 -4.62 -9.35 0.33
CA ASP A 216 -5.47 -10.43 0.82
C ASP A 216 -5.73 -10.33 2.34
N GLU A 217 -4.96 -9.55 3.09
CA GLU A 217 -5.26 -9.25 4.48
C GLU A 217 -6.54 -8.42 4.60
N LEU A 218 -6.72 -7.46 3.71
CA LEU A 218 -7.93 -6.65 3.63
C LEU A 218 -9.08 -7.41 2.96
N GLY A 219 -8.82 -8.03 1.81
CA GLY A 219 -9.86 -8.63 1.00
C GLY A 219 -10.49 -9.91 1.57
N ARG A 220 -9.84 -10.60 2.51
CA ARG A 220 -10.45 -11.74 3.22
C ARG A 220 -11.68 -11.36 4.05
N HIS A 221 -11.77 -10.10 4.46
CA HIS A 221 -12.84 -9.60 5.33
C HIS A 221 -14.09 -9.23 4.52
N THR A 222 -15.11 -10.08 4.60
CA THR A 222 -16.37 -9.86 3.89
C THR A 222 -17.08 -8.57 4.33
N ALA A 223 -16.91 -8.17 5.58
CA ALA A 223 -17.47 -6.92 6.11
C ALA A 223 -16.87 -5.69 5.41
N LEU A 224 -15.56 -5.67 5.12
CA LEU A 224 -14.93 -4.60 4.37
C LEU A 224 -15.50 -4.51 2.95
N ARG A 225 -15.57 -5.64 2.22
CA ARG A 225 -16.13 -5.66 0.87
C ARG A 225 -17.61 -5.22 0.82
N GLN A 226 -18.37 -5.54 1.86
CA GLN A 226 -19.74 -5.06 1.99
C GLN A 226 -19.77 -3.55 2.24
N ALA A 227 -18.95 -3.04 3.15
CA ALA A 227 -18.87 -1.61 3.46
C ALA A 227 -18.42 -0.76 2.26
N LEU A 228 -17.50 -1.26 1.42
CA LEU A 228 -17.12 -0.61 0.17
C LEU A 228 -18.30 -0.53 -0.81
N ARG A 229 -19.06 -1.61 -0.97
CA ARG A 229 -20.28 -1.60 -1.81
C ARG A 229 -21.35 -0.64 -1.31
N GLU A 230 -21.55 -0.57 0.01
CA GLU A 230 -22.51 0.36 0.62
C GLU A 230 -22.15 1.83 0.36
N ARG A 231 -20.86 2.12 0.17
CA ARG A 231 -20.33 3.42 -0.24
C ARG A 231 -20.36 3.66 -1.76
N GLY A 232 -20.77 2.66 -2.54
CA GLY A 232 -20.76 2.75 -4.00
C GLY A 232 -19.38 2.57 -4.62
N GLU A 233 -18.37 2.14 -3.83
CA GLU A 233 -17.01 1.98 -4.30
C GLU A 233 -16.84 0.74 -5.20
N ARG A 234 -16.14 0.93 -6.31
CA ARG A 234 -15.59 -0.18 -7.09
C ARG A 234 -14.28 -0.62 -6.47
N TYR A 235 -14.10 -1.92 -6.29
CA TYR A 235 -12.89 -2.43 -5.66
C TYR A 235 -12.33 -3.68 -6.33
N VAL A 236 -11.00 -3.82 -6.24
CA VAL A 236 -10.27 -5.05 -6.55
C VAL A 236 -9.39 -5.38 -5.34
N LEU A 237 -9.77 -6.39 -4.57
CA LEU A 237 -9.05 -6.78 -3.36
C LEU A 237 -8.48 -8.20 -3.53
N GLY A 238 -7.26 -8.40 -3.09
CA GLY A 238 -6.68 -9.73 -2.95
C GLY A 238 -7.55 -10.61 -2.04
N VAL A 239 -7.61 -11.90 -2.32
CA VAL A 239 -8.28 -12.87 -1.42
C VAL A 239 -7.40 -14.11 -1.24
N PRO A 240 -7.37 -14.71 -0.04
CA PRO A 240 -6.61 -15.94 0.20
C PRO A 240 -7.08 -17.07 -0.71
N CYS A 241 -6.16 -17.88 -1.17
CA CYS A 241 -6.45 -19.03 -2.05
C CYS A 241 -7.36 -20.10 -1.42
N ASN A 242 -7.48 -20.13 -0.09
CA ASN A 242 -8.40 -20.98 0.64
C ASN A 242 -9.81 -20.37 0.83
N THR A 243 -10.06 -19.16 0.30
CA THR A 243 -11.39 -18.53 0.33
C THR A 243 -12.42 -19.46 -0.27
N THR A 244 -13.51 -19.68 0.47
CA THR A 244 -14.60 -20.59 0.05
C THR A 244 -15.57 -19.83 -0.85
N ILE A 245 -15.73 -20.32 -2.07
CA ILE A 245 -16.60 -19.75 -3.11
C ILE A 245 -17.63 -20.76 -3.59
N ARG A 246 -18.70 -20.25 -4.19
CA ARG A 246 -19.64 -20.98 -5.03
C ARG A 246 -19.65 -20.32 -6.40
N ASP A 247 -19.29 -21.09 -7.42
CA ASP A 247 -19.38 -20.66 -8.81
C ASP A 247 -20.86 -20.58 -9.22
N LEU A 248 -21.29 -19.42 -9.67
CA LEU A 248 -22.68 -19.17 -10.08
C LEU A 248 -22.95 -19.57 -11.55
N GLU A 249 -21.88 -19.79 -12.30
CA GLU A 249 -21.93 -20.21 -13.71
C GLU A 249 -21.77 -21.74 -13.87
N ALA A 250 -21.37 -22.42 -12.78
CA ALA A 250 -21.24 -23.87 -12.81
C ALA A 250 -22.60 -24.57 -12.80
N LEU A 251 -22.71 -25.66 -13.58
CA LEU A 251 -23.88 -26.49 -13.56
C LEU A 251 -24.08 -27.15 -12.19
N PRO A 252 -25.25 -27.00 -11.56
CA PRO A 252 -25.54 -27.69 -10.32
C PRO A 252 -25.62 -29.22 -10.56
N PRO A 253 -25.41 -30.05 -9.52
CA PRO A 253 -25.65 -31.47 -9.60
C PRO A 253 -27.08 -31.80 -10.04
N ALA A 254 -27.27 -32.97 -10.70
CA ALA A 254 -28.56 -33.38 -11.19
C ALA A 254 -29.60 -33.45 -10.04
N TYR A 255 -30.78 -32.91 -10.29
CA TYR A 255 -31.88 -32.93 -9.33
C TYR A 255 -32.52 -34.33 -9.31
N GLN A 256 -32.59 -34.94 -8.14
CA GLN A 256 -33.11 -36.29 -7.96
C GLN A 256 -34.60 -36.37 -7.63
N GLY A 257 -35.34 -35.30 -7.90
CA GLY A 257 -36.81 -35.30 -7.77
C GLY A 257 -37.34 -35.07 -6.33
N ARG A 258 -36.50 -35.02 -5.30
CA ARG A 258 -36.90 -34.81 -3.91
C ARG A 258 -36.07 -33.68 -3.24
N GLY A 259 -36.73 -32.88 -2.38
CA GLY A 259 -36.07 -31.82 -1.60
C GLY A 259 -35.79 -30.56 -2.39
N ARG A 260 -34.91 -29.74 -1.84
CA ARG A 260 -34.50 -28.47 -2.47
C ARG A 260 -33.63 -28.73 -3.70
N ARG A 261 -33.85 -28.00 -4.79
CA ARG A 261 -32.99 -28.06 -5.97
C ARG A 261 -31.53 -27.82 -5.60
N PRO A 262 -30.60 -28.67 -6.05
CA PRO A 262 -29.19 -28.51 -5.73
C PRO A 262 -28.64 -27.19 -6.33
N LYS A 263 -27.62 -26.65 -5.68
CA LYS A 263 -26.82 -25.53 -6.18
C LYS A 263 -25.40 -26.03 -6.39
N ALA A 264 -24.61 -25.29 -7.17
CA ALA A 264 -23.19 -25.59 -7.30
C ALA A 264 -22.52 -25.70 -5.90
N PRO A 265 -21.58 -26.62 -5.72
CA PRO A 265 -20.96 -26.88 -4.42
C PRO A 265 -20.11 -25.69 -3.95
N TRP A 266 -19.95 -25.61 -2.64
CA TRP A 266 -18.95 -24.72 -2.06
C TRP A 266 -17.57 -25.38 -2.16
N GLN A 267 -16.56 -24.62 -2.59
CA GLN A 267 -15.18 -25.11 -2.71
C GLN A 267 -14.19 -23.96 -2.50
N SER A 268 -12.94 -24.27 -2.18
CA SER A 268 -11.91 -23.23 -2.11
C SER A 268 -11.55 -22.74 -3.51
N VAL A 269 -11.04 -21.50 -3.61
CA VAL A 269 -10.50 -20.94 -4.86
C VAL A 269 -9.45 -21.89 -5.47
N THR A 270 -8.56 -22.44 -4.64
CA THR A 270 -7.55 -23.41 -5.09
C THR A 270 -8.19 -24.68 -5.71
N ALA A 271 -9.20 -25.27 -5.06
CA ALA A 271 -9.86 -26.45 -5.57
C ALA A 271 -10.61 -26.14 -6.88
N TRP A 272 -11.33 -25.02 -6.92
CA TRP A 272 -12.06 -24.56 -8.09
C TRP A 272 -11.13 -24.31 -9.29
N ARG A 273 -9.99 -23.63 -9.07
CA ARG A 273 -9.00 -23.37 -10.12
C ARG A 273 -8.49 -24.62 -10.81
N LYS A 274 -8.29 -25.73 -10.05
CA LYS A 274 -7.82 -27.01 -10.61
C LYS A 274 -8.81 -27.66 -11.57
N LEU A 275 -10.08 -27.27 -11.50
CA LEU A 275 -11.16 -27.79 -12.35
C LEU A 275 -11.42 -26.92 -13.58
N LEU A 276 -10.71 -25.79 -13.73
CA LEU A 276 -10.87 -24.93 -14.89
C LEU A 276 -10.39 -25.60 -16.17
N ASP A 277 -11.19 -25.44 -17.22
CA ASP A 277 -10.76 -25.78 -18.58
C ASP A 277 -9.51 -24.96 -18.93
N PRO A 278 -8.44 -25.57 -19.44
CA PRO A 278 -7.28 -24.86 -19.95
C PRO A 278 -7.64 -23.73 -20.95
N ASN A 279 -8.68 -23.90 -21.75
CA ASN A 279 -9.15 -22.91 -22.70
C ASN A 279 -9.94 -21.74 -22.08
N ALA A 280 -10.22 -21.77 -20.77
CA ALA A 280 -10.89 -20.68 -20.08
C ALA A 280 -9.98 -19.45 -19.86
N TRP A 281 -8.68 -19.63 -19.96
CA TRP A 281 -7.69 -18.58 -19.75
C TRP A 281 -7.60 -17.69 -21.00
N ARG A 282 -7.59 -16.37 -20.76
CA ARG A 282 -7.41 -15.35 -21.80
C ARG A 282 -6.16 -14.55 -21.52
N THR A 283 -5.34 -14.35 -22.54
CA THR A 283 -4.11 -13.56 -22.43
C THR A 283 -4.42 -12.07 -22.61
N PHE A 284 -3.84 -11.26 -21.74
CA PHE A 284 -3.92 -9.80 -21.79
C PHE A 284 -2.51 -9.21 -21.67
N THR A 285 -2.18 -8.26 -22.54
CA THR A 285 -0.99 -7.43 -22.36
C THR A 285 -1.31 -6.33 -21.35
N VAL A 286 -0.53 -6.28 -20.27
CA VAL A 286 -0.75 -5.33 -19.17
C VAL A 286 0.00 -4.02 -19.42
N ARG A 287 1.25 -4.13 -19.91
CA ARG A 287 2.12 -2.99 -20.20
C ARG A 287 3.27 -3.42 -21.10
N ASP A 288 3.94 -2.46 -21.68
CA ASP A 288 5.25 -2.68 -22.28
C ASP A 288 6.32 -2.75 -21.19
N GLY A 289 7.26 -3.65 -21.33
CA GLY A 289 8.40 -3.83 -20.44
C GLY A 289 9.71 -3.74 -21.19
N GLU A 290 10.82 -3.54 -20.49
CA GLU A 290 12.17 -3.45 -21.09
C GLU A 290 12.55 -4.67 -21.96
N LYS A 291 11.95 -5.83 -21.71
CA LYS A 291 12.20 -7.09 -22.42
C LYS A 291 11.04 -7.52 -23.32
N GLY A 292 10.13 -6.61 -23.64
CA GLY A 292 8.92 -6.88 -24.41
C GLY A 292 7.63 -6.78 -23.59
N PRO A 293 6.46 -7.02 -24.21
CA PRO A 293 5.16 -6.89 -23.56
C PRO A 293 5.04 -7.79 -22.34
N VAL A 294 4.58 -7.22 -21.22
CA VAL A 294 4.25 -7.99 -20.00
C VAL A 294 2.83 -8.49 -20.16
N ALA A 295 2.68 -9.78 -20.38
CA ALA A 295 1.38 -10.43 -20.52
C ALA A 295 0.99 -11.22 -19.26
N ILE A 296 -0.30 -11.31 -19.02
CA ILE A 296 -0.90 -12.19 -18.01
C ILE A 296 -2.02 -13.00 -18.65
N GLU A 297 -2.25 -14.19 -18.15
CA GLU A 297 -3.47 -14.93 -18.42
C GLU A 297 -4.47 -14.71 -17.30
N MET A 298 -5.74 -14.50 -17.63
CA MET A 298 -6.78 -14.16 -16.69
C MET A 298 -8.04 -14.98 -16.92
N VAL A 299 -8.70 -15.36 -15.82
CA VAL A 299 -10.04 -15.93 -15.79
C VAL A 299 -10.92 -15.10 -14.87
N THR A 300 -12.14 -14.83 -15.29
CA THR A 300 -13.14 -14.16 -14.47
C THR A 300 -14.34 -15.11 -14.25
N ARG A 301 -14.93 -15.07 -13.06
CA ARG A 301 -16.14 -15.84 -12.72
C ARG A 301 -17.05 -15.07 -11.79
N ARG A 302 -18.33 -15.25 -11.99
CA ARG A 302 -19.35 -14.77 -11.06
C ARG A 302 -19.48 -15.76 -9.91
N VAL A 303 -19.18 -15.34 -8.70
CA VAL A 303 -19.14 -16.20 -7.52
C VAL A 303 -19.92 -15.62 -6.35
N GLN A 304 -20.26 -16.47 -5.39
CA GLN A 304 -20.63 -16.05 -4.04
C GLN A 304 -19.53 -16.50 -3.08
N THR A 305 -19.15 -15.68 -2.13
CA THR A 305 -18.24 -16.05 -1.05
C THR A 305 -19.01 -16.51 0.17
N ARG A 306 -18.39 -17.41 0.95
CA ARG A 306 -18.95 -17.83 2.22
C ARG A 306 -18.54 -16.85 3.30
N MET A 307 -19.52 -16.19 3.90
CA MET A 307 -19.31 -15.25 5.00
C MET A 307 -19.23 -15.98 6.34
N GLU A 308 -18.88 -15.22 7.38
CA GLU A 308 -18.95 -15.71 8.76
C GLU A 308 -20.32 -16.33 9.10
N ARG A 309 -20.32 -17.28 10.06
CA ARG A 309 -21.49 -18.05 10.45
C ARG A 309 -22.20 -18.75 9.27
N LYS A 310 -21.41 -19.15 8.26
CA LYS A 310 -21.89 -19.87 7.07
C LYS A 310 -22.95 -19.12 6.24
N ARG A 311 -23.10 -17.82 6.38
CA ARG A 311 -23.98 -17.04 5.52
C ARG A 311 -23.43 -17.01 4.08
N THR A 312 -24.33 -16.84 3.13
CA THR A 312 -23.97 -16.64 1.72
C THR A 312 -23.80 -15.14 1.47
N GLY A 313 -22.64 -14.75 0.98
CA GLY A 313 -22.37 -13.39 0.53
C GLY A 313 -23.11 -13.04 -0.76
N PRO A 314 -23.09 -11.78 -1.17
CA PRO A 314 -23.60 -11.34 -2.46
C PRO A 314 -22.78 -11.94 -3.60
N ALA A 315 -23.28 -11.79 -4.82
CA ALA A 315 -22.54 -12.16 -6.01
C ALA A 315 -21.42 -11.14 -6.29
N GLU A 316 -20.20 -11.66 -6.47
CA GLU A 316 -18.99 -10.89 -6.74
C GLU A 316 -18.29 -11.44 -8.00
N TRP A 317 -17.41 -10.66 -8.61
CA TRP A 317 -16.50 -11.17 -9.61
C TRP A 317 -15.24 -11.70 -8.92
N LEU A 318 -14.88 -12.93 -9.22
CA LEU A 318 -13.57 -13.50 -8.93
C LEU A 318 -12.70 -13.34 -10.16
N VAL A 319 -11.53 -12.74 -9.99
CA VAL A 319 -10.51 -12.64 -11.01
C VAL A 319 -9.31 -13.45 -10.56
N ILE A 320 -8.85 -14.36 -11.40
CA ILE A 320 -7.61 -15.10 -11.17
C ILE A 320 -6.67 -14.78 -12.31
N THR A 321 -5.44 -14.46 -11.96
CA THR A 321 -4.37 -14.22 -12.93
C THR A 321 -3.25 -15.24 -12.76
N ARG A 322 -2.55 -15.53 -13.84
CA ARG A 322 -1.29 -16.28 -13.84
C ARG A 322 -0.38 -15.71 -14.94
N ARG A 323 0.89 -16.05 -14.88
CA ARG A 323 1.76 -15.81 -16.03
C ARG A 323 1.36 -16.72 -17.18
N PRO A 324 1.59 -16.29 -18.43
CA PRO A 324 1.45 -17.17 -19.57
C PRO A 324 2.27 -18.46 -19.37
N LEU A 325 1.75 -19.58 -19.83
CA LEU A 325 2.50 -20.83 -19.89
C LEU A 325 3.49 -20.72 -21.05
N THR A 326 4.69 -21.26 -20.85
CA THR A 326 5.62 -21.51 -21.96
C THR A 326 5.08 -22.59 -22.87
N ASP A 327 5.63 -22.77 -24.07
CA ASP A 327 5.25 -23.84 -25.02
C ASP A 327 5.40 -25.25 -24.40
N GLU A 328 6.25 -25.40 -23.38
CA GLU A 328 6.42 -26.62 -22.60
C GLU A 328 5.39 -26.81 -21.47
N GLY A 329 4.43 -25.89 -21.34
CA GLY A 329 3.38 -25.95 -20.31
C GLY A 329 3.87 -25.56 -18.91
N THR A 330 5.07 -25.02 -18.77
CA THR A 330 5.63 -24.50 -17.52
C THR A 330 5.37 -23.00 -17.40
N LEU A 331 5.32 -22.47 -16.18
CA LEU A 331 5.23 -21.02 -15.97
C LEU A 331 6.53 -20.36 -16.39
N GLU A 332 6.46 -19.25 -17.14
CA GLU A 332 7.63 -18.46 -17.46
C GLU A 332 8.40 -18.07 -16.18
N PRO A 333 9.74 -18.22 -16.15
CA PRO A 333 10.52 -17.86 -14.97
C PRO A 333 10.45 -16.34 -14.71
N ARG A 334 10.43 -15.95 -13.44
CA ARG A 334 10.56 -14.54 -13.04
C ARG A 334 11.85 -13.96 -13.64
N ALA A 335 11.77 -12.83 -14.33
CA ALA A 335 12.93 -11.99 -14.56
C ALA A 335 13.47 -11.60 -13.18
N SER A 336 14.70 -12.04 -12.88
CA SER A 336 15.33 -11.97 -11.57
C SER A 336 15.36 -10.53 -11.02
N ARG A 337 14.52 -10.26 -10.03
CA ARG A 337 14.80 -9.40 -8.90
C ARG A 337 14.10 -10.01 -7.70
N ASP A 338 14.93 -10.41 -6.73
CA ASP A 338 14.62 -10.94 -5.40
C ASP A 338 13.97 -12.33 -5.30
N ALA A 339 14.86 -13.27 -5.03
CA ALA A 339 14.54 -14.60 -4.55
C ALA A 339 13.99 -14.54 -3.12
N THR A 340 12.66 -14.48 -2.99
CA THR A 340 11.95 -15.10 -1.88
C THR A 340 10.72 -15.76 -2.46
N ASP A 341 10.81 -17.07 -2.51
CA ASP A 341 9.85 -18.01 -3.06
C ASP A 341 8.63 -18.12 -2.11
N HIS A 342 7.70 -17.15 -2.20
CA HIS A 342 6.42 -17.19 -1.50
C HIS A 342 5.27 -16.60 -2.32
N ASP A 343 5.32 -16.75 -3.65
CA ASP A 343 4.32 -16.13 -4.50
C ASP A 343 3.53 -17.11 -5.34
N ALA A 344 2.61 -17.79 -4.67
CA ALA A 344 1.33 -18.04 -5.27
C ALA A 344 0.38 -16.90 -4.84
N HIS A 345 0.66 -15.67 -5.24
CA HIS A 345 -0.27 -14.56 -5.09
C HIS A 345 -1.36 -14.69 -6.14
N TYR A 346 -2.51 -15.19 -5.71
CA TYR A 346 -3.76 -15.07 -6.43
C TYR A 346 -4.31 -13.67 -6.15
N ARG A 347 -3.96 -12.71 -7.01
CA ARG A 347 -4.62 -11.41 -7.08
C ARG A 347 -5.83 -11.50 -8.00
#